data_4b5783c726e1a36dcbc5a2daa406ec34
#
_entry.id   4b5783c726e1a36dcbc5a2daa406ec34
#
_cell.length_a   1.000
_cell.length_b   1.000
_cell.length_c   1.000
_cell.angle_alpha   90.00
_cell.angle_beta   90.00
_cell.angle_gamma   90.00
#
_symmetry.space_group_name_H-M   'P 1'
#
loop_
_entity.id
_entity.type
_entity.pdbx_description
1 polymer ?
#
loop_
_entity_poly.entity_id
_entity_poly.type
_entity_poly.pdbx_seq_one_letter_code
_entity_poly.pdbx_strand_id
1 'polypeptide(L)'
;MWDGKTSGLCFRVMKSGVRSWTFRYRPHNGAAFRRLTLGRYPALSLVEARAAAERIRADVRGGADPAQQRRDDREALRSAPAELTFDALADLYIERYAKRQKASWKNDEGYLRAKARPAWGNRVATSITSQDVARLLFDVVEVAPVSANRLRSVLVKLFGWAADSALLSTNPMLGVKKPHREGKGKTRNLNDAEIRVLWQALEKAEAAPGIVAALKCLLLLGQRPGEVAGMEIRELHRLNNDGAAHWELPAARMKARRAHVVPLPPLARGIVAGELERQRAADPKARLESVFASKFTERARLARHSLSQALGRIIGELDDAGGDDEAVASLKADRPTPHDLRRTLATGLARLGIPRDDRLAVLAHSYGDVHEIYDQYDRLPQKRMALEAWEQHLRRVIADQPQTKGKVLPLRR
;
A
#
# COMPACT_ATOMS: atom_id res chain seq x y z
N MET A 1 -24.24 -19.37 18.80
CA MET A 1 -24.64 -19.88 17.48
C MET A 1 -23.37 -20.31 16.74
N TRP A 2 -23.33 -21.55 16.21
CA TRP A 2 -22.18 -22.03 15.41
C TRP A 2 -22.32 -21.59 13.96
N ASP A 3 -21.19 -21.30 13.32
CA ASP A 3 -21.19 -20.99 11.88
C ASP A 3 -21.35 -22.26 11.05
N GLY A 4 -22.26 -22.25 10.07
CA GLY A 4 -22.55 -23.44 9.23
C GLY A 4 -21.47 -23.73 8.17
N LYS A 5 -20.59 -22.76 7.85
CA LYS A 5 -19.56 -22.91 6.80
C LYS A 5 -18.17 -23.16 7.36
N THR A 6 -17.84 -22.59 8.52
CA THR A 6 -16.50 -22.70 9.14
C THR A 6 -16.60 -23.44 10.44
N SER A 7 -16.26 -24.75 10.42
CA SER A 7 -16.29 -25.61 11.60
C SER A 7 -15.46 -25.00 12.74
N GLY A 8 -16.02 -24.97 13.96
CA GLY A 8 -15.37 -24.39 15.13
C GLY A 8 -15.55 -22.89 15.32
N LEU A 9 -16.04 -22.16 14.32
CA LEU A 9 -16.37 -20.74 14.47
C LEU A 9 -17.74 -20.59 15.15
N CYS A 10 -17.82 -19.72 16.16
CA CYS A 10 -19.03 -19.47 16.95
C CYS A 10 -19.24 -17.98 17.19
N PHE A 11 -20.45 -17.52 16.98
CA PHE A 11 -20.92 -16.21 17.40
C PHE A 11 -21.48 -16.29 18.82
N ARG A 12 -20.93 -15.51 19.72
CA ARG A 12 -21.28 -15.51 21.13
C ARG A 12 -21.88 -14.17 21.55
N VAL A 13 -23.00 -14.24 22.25
CA VAL A 13 -23.62 -13.08 22.91
C VAL A 13 -23.50 -13.32 24.41
N MET A 14 -22.91 -12.37 25.13
CA MET A 14 -22.79 -12.40 26.59
C MET A 14 -24.06 -11.85 27.23
N LYS A 15 -24.31 -12.19 28.50
CA LYS A 15 -25.44 -11.58 29.27
C LYS A 15 -25.41 -10.06 29.33
N SER A 16 -24.21 -9.47 29.23
CA SER A 16 -23.97 -8.04 29.13
C SER A 16 -24.28 -7.43 27.74
N GLY A 17 -24.80 -8.20 26.78
CA GLY A 17 -25.06 -7.75 25.41
C GLY A 17 -23.84 -7.72 24.50
N VAL A 18 -22.64 -7.96 25.01
CA VAL A 18 -21.42 -7.98 24.22
C VAL A 18 -21.45 -9.14 23.25
N ARG A 19 -21.24 -8.85 21.95
CA ARG A 19 -21.23 -9.82 20.86
C ARG A 19 -19.82 -10.04 20.37
N SER A 20 -19.39 -11.30 20.19
CA SER A 20 -18.03 -11.63 19.77
C SER A 20 -17.95 -12.90 18.95
N TRP A 21 -16.97 -12.96 18.07
CA TRP A 21 -16.59 -14.16 17.33
C TRP A 21 -15.57 -14.95 18.14
N THR A 22 -15.78 -16.25 18.27
CA THR A 22 -14.88 -17.17 18.96
C THR A 22 -14.63 -18.39 18.08
N PHE A 23 -13.42 -18.92 18.12
CA PHE A 23 -13.03 -20.13 17.40
C PHE A 23 -12.65 -21.22 18.38
N ARG A 24 -13.24 -22.42 18.20
CA ARG A 24 -12.96 -23.62 18.99
C ARG A 24 -12.11 -24.57 18.15
N TYR A 25 -10.99 -25.00 18.69
CA TYR A 25 -10.09 -25.96 18.04
C TYR A 25 -9.49 -26.91 19.05
N ARG A 26 -8.91 -28.02 18.56
CA ARG A 26 -8.15 -28.95 19.35
C ARG A 26 -6.68 -28.83 19.01
N PRO A 27 -5.78 -28.58 19.99
CA PRO A 27 -4.34 -28.56 19.77
C PRO A 27 -3.79 -29.87 19.21
N HIS A 28 -2.68 -29.78 18.47
CA HIS A 28 -2.06 -30.96 17.84
C HIS A 28 -1.58 -32.02 18.86
N ASN A 29 -1.22 -31.59 20.06
CA ASN A 29 -0.76 -32.45 21.16
C ASN A 29 -1.90 -33.28 21.83
N GLY A 30 -3.09 -33.33 21.28
CA GLY A 30 -4.22 -34.09 21.78
C GLY A 30 -4.91 -33.51 23.02
N ALA A 31 -4.52 -32.36 23.50
CA ALA A 31 -5.12 -31.65 24.64
C ALA A 31 -6.62 -31.38 24.43
N ALA A 32 -7.32 -31.00 25.50
CA ALA A 32 -8.72 -30.62 25.45
C ALA A 32 -9.00 -29.46 24.47
N PHE A 33 -10.22 -29.38 23.95
CA PHE A 33 -10.65 -28.29 23.09
C PHE A 33 -10.38 -26.92 23.74
N ARG A 34 -9.77 -26.06 22.95
CA ARG A 34 -9.53 -24.68 23.36
C ARG A 34 -10.43 -23.72 22.59
N ARG A 35 -10.69 -22.57 23.18
CA ARG A 35 -11.49 -21.51 22.57
C ARG A 35 -10.67 -20.22 22.54
N LEU A 36 -10.67 -19.58 21.36
CA LEU A 36 -9.99 -18.33 21.14
C LEU A 36 -11.00 -17.27 20.69
N THR A 37 -11.02 -16.11 21.35
CA THR A 37 -11.82 -14.96 20.87
C THR A 37 -11.09 -14.29 19.70
N LEU A 38 -11.78 -14.15 18.58
CA LEU A 38 -11.26 -13.55 17.35
C LEU A 38 -11.43 -12.02 17.36
N GLY A 39 -12.59 -11.56 17.81
CA GLY A 39 -12.91 -10.13 17.87
C GLY A 39 -14.36 -9.87 18.23
N ARG A 40 -14.71 -8.58 18.48
CA ARG A 40 -16.08 -8.15 18.78
C ARG A 40 -16.83 -7.81 17.50
N TYR A 41 -18.10 -8.17 17.45
CA TYR A 41 -19.03 -7.69 16.44
C TYR A 41 -19.61 -6.33 16.86
N PRO A 42 -19.77 -5.32 15.94
CA PRO A 42 -19.57 -5.39 14.48
C PRO A 42 -18.14 -5.05 14.02
N ALA A 43 -17.19 -4.77 14.92
CA ALA A 43 -15.81 -4.41 14.56
C ALA A 43 -15.07 -5.51 13.76
N LEU A 44 -15.48 -6.77 13.90
CA LEU A 44 -15.07 -7.91 13.09
C LEU A 44 -16.30 -8.48 12.39
N SER A 45 -16.35 -8.41 11.06
CA SER A 45 -17.42 -8.99 10.25
C SER A 45 -17.37 -10.51 10.22
N LEU A 46 -18.44 -11.17 9.77
CA LEU A 46 -18.48 -12.64 9.61
C LEU A 46 -17.42 -13.12 8.61
N VAL A 47 -17.18 -12.41 7.53
CA VAL A 47 -16.19 -12.76 6.50
C VAL A 47 -14.78 -12.73 7.08
N GLU A 48 -14.45 -11.68 7.80
CA GLU A 48 -13.15 -11.55 8.47
C GLU A 48 -12.98 -12.57 9.60
N ALA A 49 -14.04 -12.88 10.33
CA ALA A 49 -14.02 -13.91 11.36
C ALA A 49 -13.77 -15.32 10.78
N ARG A 50 -14.35 -15.63 9.62
CA ARG A 50 -14.08 -16.88 8.88
C ARG A 50 -12.62 -16.94 8.42
N ALA A 51 -12.11 -15.88 7.81
CA ALA A 51 -10.72 -15.79 7.39
C ALA A 51 -9.74 -15.91 8.57
N ALA A 52 -10.06 -15.31 9.72
CA ALA A 52 -9.26 -15.44 10.93
C ALA A 52 -9.28 -16.88 11.49
N ALA A 53 -10.44 -17.54 11.48
CA ALA A 53 -10.58 -18.93 11.92
C ALA A 53 -9.76 -19.88 11.04
N GLU A 54 -9.76 -19.70 9.71
CA GLU A 54 -8.96 -20.53 8.80
C GLU A 54 -7.45 -20.33 9.00
N ARG A 55 -6.99 -19.09 9.23
CA ARG A 55 -5.59 -18.84 9.57
C ARG A 55 -5.17 -19.57 10.84
N ILE A 56 -5.98 -19.45 11.91
CA ILE A 56 -5.71 -20.16 13.17
C ILE A 56 -5.73 -21.67 12.97
N ARG A 57 -6.62 -22.19 12.12
CA ARG A 57 -6.64 -23.61 11.79
C ARG A 57 -5.37 -24.07 11.08
N ALA A 58 -4.83 -23.26 10.18
CA ALA A 58 -3.54 -23.52 9.53
C ALA A 58 -2.38 -23.53 10.54
N ASP A 59 -2.34 -22.56 11.45
CA ASP A 59 -1.33 -22.47 12.51
C ASP A 59 -1.37 -23.71 13.43
N VAL A 60 -2.58 -24.14 13.81
CA VAL A 60 -2.78 -25.34 14.64
C VAL A 60 -2.35 -26.62 13.91
N ARG A 61 -2.60 -26.73 12.61
CA ARG A 61 -2.08 -27.85 11.79
C ARG A 61 -0.55 -27.84 11.72
N GLY A 62 0.07 -26.66 11.73
CA GLY A 62 1.51 -26.48 11.82
C GLY A 62 2.12 -26.72 13.21
N GLY A 63 1.31 -27.19 14.18
CA GLY A 63 1.77 -27.50 15.54
C GLY A 63 1.67 -26.37 16.54
N ALA A 64 1.22 -25.17 16.15
CA ALA A 64 1.05 -24.04 17.07
C ALA A 64 -0.19 -24.23 17.97
N ASP A 65 -0.14 -23.62 19.16
CA ASP A 65 -1.29 -23.50 20.06
C ASP A 65 -1.55 -22.02 20.39
N PRO A 66 -2.31 -21.32 19.53
CA PRO A 66 -2.53 -19.89 19.66
C PRO A 66 -3.19 -19.46 20.98
N ALA A 67 -4.00 -20.34 21.63
CA ALA A 67 -4.59 -20.00 22.93
C ALA A 67 -3.57 -20.14 24.06
N GLN A 68 -2.67 -21.13 24.00
CA GLN A 68 -1.57 -21.25 24.95
C GLN A 68 -0.62 -20.07 24.75
N GLN A 69 -0.22 -19.80 23.54
CA GLN A 69 0.68 -18.68 23.25
C GLN A 69 0.15 -17.33 23.75
N ARG A 70 -1.16 -17.08 23.64
CA ARG A 70 -1.78 -15.88 24.23
C ARG A 70 -1.79 -15.90 25.77
N ARG A 71 -1.85 -17.09 26.39
CA ARG A 71 -1.72 -17.20 27.85
C ARG A 71 -0.30 -16.94 28.30
N ASP A 72 0.66 -17.58 27.64
CA ASP A 72 2.09 -17.42 27.94
C ASP A 72 2.55 -15.97 27.72
N ASP A 73 2.10 -15.35 26.61
CA ASP A 73 2.31 -13.93 26.34
C ASP A 73 1.69 -13.07 27.47
N ARG A 74 0.47 -13.39 27.93
CA ARG A 74 -0.19 -12.67 29.03
C ARG A 74 0.51 -12.88 30.37
N GLU A 75 1.01 -14.06 30.65
CA GLU A 75 1.75 -14.38 31.86
C GLU A 75 3.14 -13.76 31.89
N ALA A 76 3.86 -13.79 30.77
CA ALA A 76 5.10 -13.05 30.57
C ALA A 76 4.93 -11.53 30.73
N LEU A 77 3.77 -11.01 30.32
CA LEU A 77 3.40 -9.60 30.46
C LEU A 77 2.98 -9.23 31.89
N ARG A 78 2.39 -10.18 32.66
CA ARG A 78 2.06 -9.97 34.09
C ARG A 78 3.28 -10.03 35.00
N SER A 79 4.32 -10.74 34.59
CA SER A 79 5.61 -10.80 35.29
C SER A 79 6.55 -9.64 34.92
N ALA A 80 6.10 -8.70 34.07
CA ALA A 80 6.83 -7.47 33.80
C ALA A 80 7.00 -6.64 35.09
N PRO A 81 8.14 -5.96 35.29
CA PRO A 81 8.42 -5.22 36.52
C PRO A 81 7.31 -4.19 36.80
N ALA A 82 7.07 -3.93 38.12
CA ALA A 82 5.99 -3.05 38.63
C ALA A 82 6.00 -1.62 38.02
N GLU A 83 7.06 -1.22 37.37
CA GLU A 83 7.24 0.08 36.71
C GLU A 83 7.52 -0.05 35.22
N LEU A 84 6.56 -0.59 34.46
CA LEU A 84 6.67 -0.66 32.99
C LEU A 84 6.74 0.76 32.42
N THR A 85 7.90 1.15 31.89
CA THR A 85 8.06 2.45 31.21
C THR A 85 7.37 2.44 29.86
N PHE A 86 7.09 3.64 29.30
CA PHE A 86 6.52 3.75 27.95
C PHE A 86 7.44 3.15 26.88
N ASP A 87 8.75 3.29 27.01
CA ASP A 87 9.71 2.69 26.09
C ASP A 87 9.61 1.17 26.09
N ALA A 88 9.60 0.56 27.27
CA ALA A 88 9.43 -0.88 27.40
C ALA A 88 8.06 -1.35 26.85
N LEU A 89 6.99 -0.61 27.12
CA LEU A 89 5.68 -0.89 26.54
C LEU A 89 5.67 -0.79 25.01
N ALA A 90 6.32 0.24 24.45
CA ALA A 90 6.42 0.43 23.00
C ALA A 90 7.23 -0.71 22.34
N ASP A 91 8.32 -1.16 22.97
CA ASP A 91 9.11 -2.31 22.49
C ASP A 91 8.29 -3.60 22.50
N LEU A 92 7.57 -3.85 23.60
CA LEU A 92 6.66 -5.00 23.70
C LEU A 92 5.58 -4.96 22.62
N TYR A 93 4.97 -3.79 22.38
CA TYR A 93 3.97 -3.60 21.33
C TYR A 93 4.55 -3.93 19.95
N ILE A 94 5.73 -3.41 19.63
CA ILE A 94 6.38 -3.68 18.33
C ILE A 94 6.68 -5.16 18.19
N GLU A 95 7.32 -5.79 19.18
CA GLU A 95 7.76 -7.19 19.09
C GLU A 95 6.59 -8.18 19.15
N ARG A 96 5.68 -7.99 20.08
CA ARG A 96 4.62 -8.98 20.37
C ARG A 96 3.36 -8.81 19.52
N TYR A 97 3.10 -7.58 19.03
CA TYR A 97 1.89 -7.28 18.27
C TYR A 97 2.18 -6.76 16.86
N ALA A 98 2.92 -5.65 16.70
CA ALA A 98 2.98 -4.96 15.42
C ALA A 98 3.70 -5.79 14.36
N LYS A 99 4.86 -6.39 14.65
CA LYS A 99 5.61 -7.26 13.73
C LYS A 99 4.80 -8.46 13.25
N ARG A 100 3.94 -9.00 14.12
CA ARG A 100 3.13 -10.20 13.81
C ARG A 100 1.84 -9.87 13.03
N GLN A 101 1.28 -8.67 13.24
CA GLN A 101 -0.04 -8.31 12.73
C GLN A 101 -0.01 -7.32 11.56
N LYS A 102 1.08 -6.60 11.36
CA LYS A 102 1.15 -5.47 10.42
C LYS A 102 2.39 -5.53 9.54
N ALA A 103 2.21 -5.62 8.24
CA ALA A 103 3.32 -5.46 7.30
C ALA A 103 4.00 -4.07 7.42
N SER A 104 3.25 -3.06 7.89
CA SER A 104 3.70 -1.68 8.06
C SER A 104 4.21 -1.34 9.48
N TRP A 105 4.61 -2.34 10.28
CA TRP A 105 5.05 -2.15 11.67
C TRP A 105 6.19 -1.12 11.81
N LYS A 106 7.08 -1.02 10.81
CA LYS A 106 8.15 -0.02 10.78
C LYS A 106 7.64 1.43 10.80
N ASN A 107 6.43 1.68 10.27
CA ASN A 107 5.82 3.00 10.37
C ASN A 107 5.39 3.29 11.80
N ASP A 108 4.79 2.30 12.49
CA ASP A 108 4.40 2.46 13.90
C ASP A 108 5.63 2.77 14.75
N GLU A 109 6.70 1.97 14.59
CA GLU A 109 7.98 2.19 15.26
C GLU A 109 8.55 3.59 14.97
N GLY A 110 8.52 4.02 13.69
CA GLY A 110 8.96 5.35 13.28
C GLY A 110 8.21 6.48 13.99
N TYR A 111 6.88 6.39 14.08
CA TYR A 111 6.06 7.38 14.80
C TYR A 111 6.33 7.37 16.31
N LEU A 112 6.43 6.19 16.92
CA LEU A 112 6.74 6.06 18.34
C LEU A 112 8.11 6.66 18.64
N ARG A 113 9.14 6.28 17.88
CA ARG A 113 10.52 6.77 18.05
C ARG A 113 10.64 8.28 17.88
N ALA A 114 9.98 8.84 16.84
CA ALA A 114 10.15 10.25 16.50
C ALA A 114 9.30 11.19 17.36
N LYS A 115 8.20 10.72 17.95
CA LYS A 115 7.21 11.60 18.59
C LYS A 115 6.87 11.21 20.03
N ALA A 116 6.55 9.94 20.30
CA ALA A 116 6.05 9.54 21.62
C ALA A 116 7.19 9.22 22.60
N ARG A 117 8.25 8.52 22.17
CA ARG A 117 9.39 8.20 23.04
C ARG A 117 10.12 9.45 23.58
N PRO A 118 10.38 10.51 22.80
CA PRO A 118 10.96 11.73 23.34
C PRO A 118 10.13 12.38 24.45
N ALA A 119 8.82 12.25 24.39
CA ALA A 119 7.91 12.85 25.36
C ALA A 119 7.70 11.97 26.62
N TRP A 120 7.67 10.65 26.48
CA TRP A 120 7.21 9.73 27.51
C TRP A 120 8.12 8.55 27.80
N GLY A 121 9.24 8.36 27.07
CA GLY A 121 10.04 7.14 27.11
C GLY A 121 10.31 6.60 28.53
N ASN A 122 10.79 7.47 29.41
CA ASN A 122 11.14 7.12 30.79
C ASN A 122 9.94 7.18 31.78
N ARG A 123 8.77 7.62 31.31
CA ARG A 123 7.57 7.69 32.19
C ARG A 123 6.98 6.30 32.39
N VAL A 124 6.47 6.04 33.56
CA VAL A 124 5.70 4.83 33.84
C VAL A 124 4.44 4.83 32.96
N ALA A 125 4.23 3.77 32.19
CA ALA A 125 3.18 3.70 31.17
C ALA A 125 1.77 3.90 31.77
N THR A 126 1.53 3.45 33.01
CA THR A 126 0.27 3.62 33.72
C THR A 126 0.01 5.07 34.14
N SER A 127 1.03 5.92 34.22
CA SER A 127 0.93 7.33 34.57
C SER A 127 0.53 8.23 33.39
N ILE A 128 0.50 7.69 32.18
CA ILE A 128 0.14 8.46 30.99
C ILE A 128 -1.38 8.60 30.93
N THR A 129 -1.82 9.84 30.92
CA THR A 129 -3.26 10.21 30.94
C THR A 129 -3.75 10.60 29.53
N SER A 130 -5.07 10.69 29.35
CA SER A 130 -5.67 11.23 28.12
C SER A 130 -5.29 12.70 27.87
N GLN A 131 -5.01 13.46 28.92
CA GLN A 131 -4.52 14.84 28.80
C GLN A 131 -3.10 14.87 28.23
N ASP A 132 -2.22 13.98 28.69
CA ASP A 132 -0.87 13.84 28.12
C ASP A 132 -0.91 13.50 26.64
N VAL A 133 -1.78 12.56 26.26
CA VAL A 133 -1.97 12.18 24.85
C VAL A 133 -2.47 13.36 24.02
N ALA A 134 -3.49 14.09 24.53
CA ALA A 134 -4.03 15.25 23.84
C ALA A 134 -2.95 16.33 23.64
N ARG A 135 -2.16 16.62 24.67
CA ARG A 135 -1.05 17.60 24.60
C ARG A 135 -0.03 17.20 23.54
N LEU A 136 0.48 15.97 23.56
CA LEU A 136 1.41 15.49 22.55
C LEU A 136 0.84 15.60 21.11
N LEU A 137 -0.43 15.26 20.94
CA LEU A 137 -1.07 15.37 19.63
C LEU A 137 -1.23 16.81 19.18
N PHE A 138 -1.51 17.75 20.08
CA PHE A 138 -1.55 19.18 19.79
C PHE A 138 -0.18 19.73 19.40
N ASP A 139 0.88 19.38 20.11
CA ASP A 139 2.25 19.79 19.79
C ASP A 139 2.65 19.30 18.37
N VAL A 140 2.23 18.08 18.01
CA VAL A 140 2.52 17.53 16.67
C VAL A 140 1.64 18.18 15.59
N VAL A 141 0.40 18.58 15.90
CA VAL A 141 -0.50 19.25 14.94
C VAL A 141 0.05 20.57 14.46
N GLU A 142 0.67 21.36 15.34
CA GLU A 142 1.25 22.67 14.99
C GLU A 142 2.26 22.58 13.84
N VAL A 143 3.03 21.50 13.79
CA VAL A 143 4.09 21.29 12.80
C VAL A 143 3.65 20.39 11.64
N ALA A 144 2.89 19.34 11.93
CA ALA A 144 2.56 18.28 10.98
C ALA A 144 1.17 17.66 11.24
N PRO A 145 0.08 18.33 10.84
CA PRO A 145 -1.29 17.94 11.18
C PRO A 145 -1.65 16.49 10.78
N VAL A 146 -1.27 16.08 9.57
CA VAL A 146 -1.52 14.70 9.09
C VAL A 146 -0.72 13.68 9.91
N SER A 147 0.51 14.02 10.31
CA SER A 147 1.36 13.14 11.14
C SER A 147 0.77 12.96 12.53
N ALA A 148 0.10 13.98 13.11
CA ALA A 148 -0.61 13.87 14.36
C ALA A 148 -1.73 12.84 14.30
N ASN A 149 -2.52 12.81 13.22
CA ASN A 149 -3.54 11.79 13.00
C ASN A 149 -2.95 10.38 12.88
N ARG A 150 -1.80 10.25 12.22
CA ARG A 150 -1.08 8.96 12.09
C ARG A 150 -0.54 8.50 13.44
N LEU A 151 0.13 9.39 14.18
CA LEU A 151 0.57 9.11 15.56
C LEU A 151 -0.59 8.67 16.44
N ARG A 152 -1.72 9.41 16.41
CA ARG A 152 -2.93 8.99 17.14
C ARG A 152 -3.35 7.57 16.78
N SER A 153 -3.35 7.21 15.50
CA SER A 153 -3.73 5.87 15.05
C SER A 153 -2.81 4.79 15.60
N VAL A 154 -1.51 5.08 15.71
CA VAL A 154 -0.53 4.18 16.33
C VAL A 154 -0.78 4.06 17.83
N LEU A 155 -0.98 5.18 18.53
CA LEU A 155 -1.25 5.20 19.99
C LEU A 155 -2.55 4.48 20.33
N VAL A 156 -3.62 4.63 19.53
CA VAL A 156 -4.88 3.87 19.70
C VAL A 156 -4.61 2.37 19.64
N LYS A 157 -3.76 1.92 18.72
CA LYS A 157 -3.44 0.49 18.61
C LYS A 157 -2.55 0.01 19.75
N LEU A 158 -1.54 0.79 20.14
CA LEU A 158 -0.63 0.45 21.21
C LEU A 158 -1.38 0.36 22.55
N PHE A 159 -2.06 1.42 22.95
CA PHE A 159 -2.76 1.47 24.23
C PHE A 159 -3.99 0.53 24.28
N GLY A 160 -4.66 0.34 23.12
CA GLY A 160 -5.72 -0.64 23.01
C GLY A 160 -5.20 -2.06 23.23
N TRP A 161 -4.10 -2.43 22.55
CA TRP A 161 -3.45 -3.72 22.76
C TRP A 161 -2.94 -3.89 24.21
N ALA A 162 -2.35 -2.86 24.79
CA ALA A 162 -1.85 -2.90 26.15
C ALA A 162 -2.99 -3.14 27.17
N ALA A 163 -4.14 -2.49 26.98
CA ALA A 163 -5.32 -2.71 27.83
C ALA A 163 -5.92 -4.10 27.61
N ASP A 164 -6.05 -4.55 26.35
CA ASP A 164 -6.56 -5.89 26.00
C ASP A 164 -5.65 -7.02 26.53
N SER A 165 -4.35 -6.73 26.71
CA SER A 165 -3.35 -7.64 27.27
C SER A 165 -3.23 -7.54 28.79
N ALA A 166 -4.01 -6.68 29.45
CA ALA A 166 -3.98 -6.41 30.89
C ALA A 166 -2.63 -5.84 31.39
N LEU A 167 -1.85 -5.19 30.51
CA LEU A 167 -0.66 -4.43 30.88
C LEU A 167 -1.01 -3.08 31.50
N LEU A 168 -2.12 -2.50 31.05
CA LEU A 168 -2.66 -1.25 31.58
C LEU A 168 -4.09 -1.52 32.09
N SER A 169 -4.41 -0.96 33.23
CA SER A 169 -5.77 -1.01 33.81
C SER A 169 -6.74 -0.10 33.04
N THR A 170 -6.24 0.98 32.47
CA THR A 170 -7.01 1.98 31.72
C THR A 170 -6.38 2.26 30.36
N ASN A 171 -7.22 2.64 29.40
CA ASN A 171 -6.74 3.06 28.07
C ASN A 171 -6.78 4.59 27.96
N PRO A 172 -5.64 5.29 27.94
CA PRO A 172 -5.59 6.75 27.85
C PRO A 172 -6.08 7.31 26.51
N MET A 173 -6.36 6.45 25.51
CA MET A 173 -6.92 6.87 24.24
C MET A 173 -8.45 7.00 24.25
N LEU A 174 -9.13 6.61 25.34
CA LEU A 174 -10.58 6.74 25.44
C LEU A 174 -10.98 8.22 25.36
N GLY A 175 -11.91 8.53 24.47
CA GLY A 175 -12.38 9.90 24.23
C GLY A 175 -11.45 10.82 23.45
N VAL A 176 -10.20 10.43 23.16
CA VAL A 176 -9.27 11.24 22.37
C VAL A 176 -9.67 11.21 20.89
N LYS A 177 -10.18 12.33 20.37
CA LYS A 177 -10.60 12.49 18.98
C LYS A 177 -9.40 12.74 18.06
N LYS A 178 -9.63 12.64 16.74
CA LYS A 178 -8.61 13.06 15.75
C LYS A 178 -8.31 14.54 15.92
N PRO A 179 -7.04 14.93 16.08
CA PRO A 179 -6.67 16.32 16.34
C PRO A 179 -6.81 17.21 15.11
N HIS A 180 -6.80 16.64 13.91
CA HIS A 180 -6.91 17.40 12.67
C HIS A 180 -7.95 16.76 11.73
N ARG A 181 -8.80 17.60 11.12
CA ARG A 181 -9.70 17.19 10.05
C ARG A 181 -8.93 17.18 8.74
N GLU A 182 -8.59 16.00 8.25
CA GLU A 182 -7.93 15.88 6.95
C GLU A 182 -8.90 16.36 5.85
N GLY A 183 -8.40 17.27 5.00
CA GLY A 183 -9.13 17.72 3.82
C GLY A 183 -9.28 16.59 2.79
N LYS A 184 -10.01 16.86 1.70
CA LYS A 184 -10.04 15.95 0.55
C LYS A 184 -8.61 15.74 0.05
N GLY A 185 -8.22 14.48 -0.16
CA GLY A 185 -6.90 14.15 -0.69
C GLY A 185 -6.61 14.90 -2.01
N LYS A 186 -5.34 15.15 -2.30
CA LYS A 186 -4.94 15.74 -3.58
C LYS A 186 -5.54 14.95 -4.74
N THR A 187 -6.14 15.65 -5.69
CA THR A 187 -6.75 15.08 -6.91
C THR A 187 -5.93 15.39 -8.16
N ARG A 188 -4.64 15.72 -7.98
CA ARG A 188 -3.72 16.10 -9.06
C ARG A 188 -3.64 15.00 -10.11
N ASN A 189 -3.88 15.35 -11.36
CA ASN A 189 -3.61 14.60 -12.57
C ASN A 189 -3.09 15.55 -13.63
N LEU A 190 -2.25 15.06 -14.52
CA LEU A 190 -1.65 15.85 -15.58
C LEU A 190 -2.60 15.98 -16.77
N ASN A 191 -2.61 17.14 -17.40
CA ASN A 191 -3.20 17.34 -18.72
C ASN A 191 -2.21 16.92 -19.82
N ASP A 192 -2.65 16.97 -21.08
CA ASP A 192 -1.84 16.51 -22.23
C ASP A 192 -0.58 17.36 -22.43
N ALA A 193 -0.66 18.69 -22.23
CA ALA A 193 0.49 19.59 -22.31
C ALA A 193 1.53 19.28 -21.23
N GLU A 194 1.08 19.12 -19.99
CA GLU A 194 1.94 18.72 -18.87
C GLU A 194 2.58 17.34 -19.06
N ILE A 195 1.85 16.38 -19.63
CA ILE A 195 2.40 15.05 -19.97
C ILE A 195 3.52 15.20 -20.99
N ARG A 196 3.33 16.01 -22.02
CA ARG A 196 4.32 16.25 -23.06
C ARG A 196 5.59 16.87 -22.49
N VAL A 197 5.46 17.96 -21.74
CA VAL A 197 6.57 18.63 -21.08
C VAL A 197 7.31 17.67 -20.13
N LEU A 198 6.58 16.95 -19.31
CA LEU A 198 7.20 15.99 -18.39
C LEU A 198 7.93 14.87 -19.13
N TRP A 199 7.35 14.32 -20.22
CA TRP A 199 8.00 13.28 -20.99
C TRP A 199 9.30 13.74 -21.63
N GLN A 200 9.31 14.92 -22.22
CA GLN A 200 10.51 15.55 -22.81
C GLN A 200 11.57 15.80 -21.72
N ALA A 201 11.14 16.28 -20.57
CA ALA A 201 12.04 16.48 -19.43
C ALA A 201 12.66 15.17 -18.94
N LEU A 202 11.88 14.06 -18.90
CA LEU A 202 12.39 12.74 -18.56
C LEU A 202 13.42 12.22 -19.60
N GLU A 203 13.29 12.60 -20.87
CA GLU A 203 14.25 12.21 -21.91
C GLU A 203 15.58 12.96 -21.82
N LYS A 204 15.51 14.21 -21.39
CA LYS A 204 16.70 15.08 -21.24
C LYS A 204 17.34 15.00 -19.85
N ALA A 205 16.67 14.33 -18.89
CA ALA A 205 17.08 14.37 -17.49
C ALA A 205 18.46 13.73 -17.24
N GLU A 206 19.31 14.42 -16.52
CA GLU A 206 20.57 13.89 -15.98
C GLU A 206 20.31 13.01 -14.73
N ALA A 207 19.37 12.09 -14.85
CA ALA A 207 19.00 11.14 -13.81
C ALA A 207 19.46 9.72 -14.17
N ALA A 208 19.51 8.83 -13.16
CA ALA A 208 19.82 7.43 -13.41
C ALA A 208 18.80 6.84 -14.41
N PRO A 209 19.25 6.19 -15.50
CA PRO A 209 18.36 5.66 -16.53
C PRO A 209 17.22 4.78 -16.00
N GLY A 210 17.51 3.93 -15.00
CA GLY A 210 16.48 3.10 -14.35
C GLY A 210 15.41 3.92 -13.62
N ILE A 211 15.72 5.12 -13.11
CA ILE A 211 14.73 6.01 -12.49
C ILE A 211 13.82 6.62 -13.58
N VAL A 212 14.42 7.07 -14.66
CA VAL A 212 13.68 7.62 -15.82
C VAL A 212 12.75 6.57 -16.40
N ALA A 213 13.26 5.36 -16.65
CA ALA A 213 12.49 4.24 -17.16
C ALA A 213 11.32 3.87 -16.20
N ALA A 214 11.56 3.84 -14.90
CA ALA A 214 10.53 3.58 -13.90
C ALA A 214 9.44 4.66 -13.88
N LEU A 215 9.79 5.96 -13.99
CA LEU A 215 8.84 7.06 -14.06
C LEU A 215 7.98 7.00 -15.34
N LYS A 216 8.59 6.68 -16.50
CA LYS A 216 7.86 6.44 -17.74
C LYS A 216 6.91 5.24 -17.62
N CYS A 217 7.36 4.14 -17.02
CA CYS A 217 6.51 2.96 -16.75
C CYS A 217 5.36 3.27 -15.79
N LEU A 218 5.56 4.16 -14.80
CA LEU A 218 4.45 4.60 -13.92
C LEU A 218 3.35 5.29 -14.71
N LEU A 219 3.70 6.18 -15.64
CA LEU A 219 2.72 6.87 -16.47
C LEU A 219 2.04 5.92 -17.46
N LEU A 220 2.78 4.96 -18.02
CA LEU A 220 2.27 4.00 -19.02
C LEU A 220 1.40 2.90 -18.41
N LEU A 221 1.75 2.38 -17.24
CA LEU A 221 1.11 1.19 -16.65
C LEU A 221 0.21 1.52 -15.46
N GLY A 222 0.37 2.69 -14.84
CA GLY A 222 -0.44 3.15 -13.73
C GLY A 222 -0.35 2.29 -12.47
N GLN A 223 0.68 1.48 -12.29
CA GLN A 223 0.83 0.68 -11.08
C GLN A 223 1.36 1.52 -9.91
N ARG A 224 1.32 1.01 -8.68
CA ARG A 224 1.79 1.81 -7.53
C ARG A 224 3.29 2.06 -7.61
N PRO A 225 3.79 3.25 -7.20
CA PRO A 225 5.20 3.59 -7.30
C PRO A 225 6.15 2.56 -6.67
N GLY A 226 5.74 1.94 -5.55
CA GLY A 226 6.53 0.88 -4.92
C GLY A 226 6.48 -0.45 -5.67
N GLU A 227 5.43 -0.71 -6.43
CA GLU A 227 5.30 -1.90 -7.28
C GLU A 227 6.23 -1.77 -8.49
N VAL A 228 6.20 -0.62 -9.18
CA VAL A 228 7.07 -0.36 -10.33
C VAL A 228 8.54 -0.30 -9.91
N ALA A 229 8.88 0.48 -8.88
CA ALA A 229 10.25 0.57 -8.38
C ALA A 229 10.87 -0.79 -8.01
N GLY A 230 10.04 -1.69 -7.51
CA GLY A 230 10.45 -3.04 -7.13
C GLY A 230 10.17 -4.11 -8.19
N MET A 231 9.98 -3.78 -9.46
CA MET A 231 9.74 -4.75 -10.53
C MET A 231 10.91 -5.72 -10.66
N GLU A 232 10.63 -7.02 -10.57
CA GLU A 232 11.63 -8.08 -10.68
C GLU A 232 11.60 -8.74 -12.06
N ILE A 233 12.77 -9.17 -12.52
CA ILE A 233 12.89 -9.80 -13.86
C ILE A 233 12.08 -11.10 -13.94
N ARG A 234 12.05 -11.87 -12.85
CA ARG A 234 11.26 -13.11 -12.77
C ARG A 234 9.74 -12.91 -12.85
N GLU A 235 9.27 -11.68 -12.71
CA GLU A 235 7.85 -11.31 -12.82
C GLU A 235 7.46 -10.95 -14.25
N LEU A 236 8.42 -10.89 -15.16
CA LEU A 236 8.21 -10.53 -16.56
C LEU A 236 8.08 -11.79 -17.42
N HIS A 237 7.01 -11.84 -18.18
CA HIS A 237 6.69 -12.99 -19.03
C HIS A 237 6.51 -12.58 -20.49
N ARG A 238 7.00 -13.42 -21.38
CA ARG A 238 6.81 -13.31 -22.84
C ARG A 238 7.23 -11.97 -23.43
N LEU A 239 8.31 -11.36 -22.93
CA LEU A 239 8.80 -10.05 -23.39
C LEU A 239 9.11 -10.02 -24.91
N ASN A 240 9.40 -11.16 -25.52
CA ASN A 240 9.66 -11.28 -26.97
C ASN A 240 8.37 -11.37 -27.81
N ASN A 241 7.19 -11.28 -27.19
CA ASN A 241 5.90 -11.39 -27.88
C ASN A 241 5.03 -10.17 -27.56
N ASP A 242 4.85 -9.28 -28.53
CA ASP A 242 4.10 -8.03 -28.35
C ASP A 242 2.68 -8.23 -27.87
N GLY A 243 1.99 -9.24 -28.41
CA GLY A 243 0.60 -9.53 -28.05
C GLY A 243 0.42 -10.28 -26.72
N ALA A 244 1.51 -10.78 -26.10
CA ALA A 244 1.42 -11.62 -24.92
C ALA A 244 2.31 -11.16 -23.76
N ALA A 245 3.18 -10.16 -23.97
CA ALA A 245 4.05 -9.62 -22.92
C ALA A 245 3.24 -9.10 -21.73
N HIS A 246 3.63 -9.50 -20.53
CA HIS A 246 2.98 -9.05 -19.29
C HIS A 246 3.92 -9.11 -18.09
N TRP A 247 3.57 -8.37 -17.07
CA TRP A 247 4.19 -8.34 -15.76
C TRP A 247 3.24 -8.96 -14.74
N GLU A 248 3.67 -9.99 -14.03
CA GLU A 248 2.90 -10.67 -13.00
C GLU A 248 3.41 -10.27 -11.61
N LEU A 249 2.62 -9.47 -10.91
CA LEU A 249 2.88 -9.09 -9.52
C LEU A 249 2.38 -10.20 -8.58
N PRO A 250 3.28 -10.84 -7.82
CA PRO A 250 2.86 -11.89 -6.90
C PRO A 250 2.05 -11.31 -5.72
N ALA A 251 1.13 -12.10 -5.20
CA ALA A 251 0.25 -11.72 -4.07
C ALA A 251 1.01 -11.15 -2.86
N ALA A 252 2.21 -11.65 -2.59
CA ALA A 252 3.06 -11.19 -1.49
C ALA A 252 3.47 -9.71 -1.61
N ARG A 253 3.56 -9.18 -2.84
CA ARG A 253 3.89 -7.77 -3.11
C ARG A 253 2.67 -6.86 -3.16
N MET A 254 1.48 -7.43 -3.28
CA MET A 254 0.24 -6.67 -3.44
C MET A 254 -0.39 -6.34 -2.08
N LYS A 255 -0.88 -5.09 -1.94
CA LYS A 255 -1.59 -4.67 -0.73
C LYS A 255 -2.84 -5.53 -0.45
N ALA A 256 -3.54 -5.95 -1.50
CA ALA A 256 -4.72 -6.81 -1.42
C ALA A 256 -4.39 -8.30 -1.24
N ARG A 257 -3.10 -8.69 -1.21
CA ARG A 257 -2.63 -10.08 -1.16
C ARG A 257 -3.23 -10.98 -2.25
N ARG A 258 -3.52 -10.41 -3.41
CA ARG A 258 -3.98 -11.12 -4.62
C ARG A 258 -2.98 -10.82 -5.74
N ALA A 259 -2.56 -11.81 -6.49
CA ALA A 259 -1.69 -11.63 -7.66
C ALA A 259 -2.36 -10.73 -8.69
N HIS A 260 -1.56 -9.98 -9.44
CA HIS A 260 -2.07 -9.04 -10.44
C HIS A 260 -1.23 -9.11 -11.71
N VAL A 261 -1.88 -9.36 -12.83
CA VAL A 261 -1.26 -9.40 -14.15
C VAL A 261 -1.48 -8.06 -14.84
N VAL A 262 -0.39 -7.45 -15.29
CA VAL A 262 -0.35 -6.17 -16.02
C VAL A 262 0.17 -6.42 -17.43
N PRO A 263 -0.65 -6.30 -18.48
CA PRO A 263 -0.16 -6.32 -19.86
C PRO A 263 0.89 -5.23 -20.08
N LEU A 264 1.90 -5.55 -20.88
CA LEU A 264 2.94 -4.61 -21.29
C LEU A 264 2.69 -4.21 -22.75
N PRO A 265 2.10 -3.03 -22.99
CA PRO A 265 2.00 -2.47 -24.34
C PRO A 265 3.39 -2.24 -24.97
N PRO A 266 3.49 -2.11 -26.29
CA PRO A 266 4.78 -2.06 -27.00
C PRO A 266 5.78 -1.03 -26.45
N LEU A 267 5.36 0.19 -26.13
CA LEU A 267 6.23 1.23 -25.58
C LEU A 267 6.73 0.87 -24.17
N ALA A 268 5.83 0.41 -23.30
CA ALA A 268 6.20 0.02 -21.94
C ALA A 268 7.16 -1.20 -21.99
N ARG A 269 6.87 -2.17 -22.83
CA ARG A 269 7.74 -3.34 -23.06
C ARG A 269 9.12 -2.92 -23.58
N GLY A 270 9.18 -2.02 -24.57
CA GLY A 270 10.43 -1.49 -25.10
C GLY A 270 11.28 -0.79 -24.05
N ILE A 271 10.67 0.01 -23.15
CA ILE A 271 11.37 0.67 -22.05
C ILE A 271 11.95 -0.37 -21.07
N VAL A 272 11.16 -1.38 -20.72
CA VAL A 272 11.61 -2.46 -19.81
C VAL A 272 12.74 -3.27 -20.46
N ALA A 273 12.60 -3.67 -21.70
CA ALA A 273 13.62 -4.43 -22.44
C ALA A 273 14.92 -3.63 -22.60
N GLY A 274 14.82 -2.37 -23.01
CA GLY A 274 15.97 -1.49 -23.18
C GLY A 274 16.74 -1.26 -21.87
N GLU A 275 16.03 -1.13 -20.73
CA GLU A 275 16.70 -1.02 -19.43
C GLU A 275 17.43 -2.31 -19.03
N LEU A 276 16.86 -3.47 -19.33
CA LEU A 276 17.53 -4.76 -19.10
C LEU A 276 18.76 -4.94 -20.00
N GLU A 277 18.68 -4.54 -21.26
CA GLU A 277 19.82 -4.57 -22.20
C GLU A 277 20.92 -3.62 -21.74
N ARG A 278 20.57 -2.40 -21.31
CA ARG A 278 21.51 -1.42 -20.77
C ARG A 278 22.25 -1.97 -19.54
N GLN A 279 21.54 -2.63 -18.61
CA GLN A 279 22.16 -3.23 -17.43
C GLN A 279 23.09 -4.39 -17.79
N ARG A 280 22.69 -5.25 -18.75
CA ARG A 280 23.54 -6.34 -19.23
C ARG A 280 24.80 -5.83 -19.96
N ALA A 281 24.65 -4.74 -20.71
CA ALA A 281 25.80 -4.12 -21.38
C ALA A 281 26.79 -3.49 -20.38
N ALA A 282 26.28 -2.92 -19.27
CA ALA A 282 27.10 -2.33 -18.22
C ALA A 282 27.86 -3.38 -17.37
N ASP A 283 27.24 -4.54 -17.14
CA ASP A 283 27.86 -5.68 -16.44
C ASP A 283 27.31 -7.00 -17.00
N PRO A 284 27.99 -7.59 -18.00
CA PRO A 284 27.54 -8.84 -18.61
C PRO A 284 27.53 -10.06 -17.68
N LYS A 285 28.27 -9.99 -16.55
CA LYS A 285 28.36 -11.06 -15.55
C LYS A 285 27.41 -10.87 -14.38
N ALA A 286 26.73 -9.72 -14.29
CA ALA A 286 25.81 -9.45 -13.20
C ALA A 286 24.58 -10.38 -13.27
N ARG A 287 24.25 -10.96 -12.13
CA ARG A 287 22.96 -11.63 -11.95
C ARG A 287 21.90 -10.57 -11.66
N LEU A 288 21.19 -10.16 -12.71
CA LEU A 288 20.15 -9.16 -12.61
C LEU A 288 18.90 -9.77 -11.96
N GLU A 289 18.40 -9.15 -10.90
CA GLU A 289 17.15 -9.53 -10.23
C GLU A 289 16.07 -8.47 -10.41
N SER A 290 16.46 -7.19 -10.45
CA SER A 290 15.56 -6.04 -10.55
C SER A 290 15.62 -5.40 -11.93
N VAL A 291 14.46 -5.02 -12.47
CA VAL A 291 14.37 -4.27 -13.74
C VAL A 291 14.95 -2.86 -13.57
N PHE A 292 14.67 -2.22 -12.45
CA PHE A 292 15.16 -0.86 -12.16
C PHE A 292 16.11 -0.92 -10.96
N ALA A 293 17.42 -0.96 -11.26
CA ALA A 293 18.44 -1.07 -10.23
C ALA A 293 18.84 0.29 -9.66
N SER A 294 19.19 0.30 -8.37
CA SER A 294 19.79 1.47 -7.72
C SER A 294 21.29 1.54 -8.02
N LYS A 295 21.81 2.77 -8.24
CA LYS A 295 23.26 3.01 -8.39
C LYS A 295 24.05 2.80 -7.09
N PHE A 296 23.38 2.91 -5.92
CA PHE A 296 24.04 3.02 -4.61
C PHE A 296 24.18 1.69 -3.88
N THR A 297 23.50 0.68 -4.33
CA THR A 297 23.57 -0.66 -3.75
C THR A 297 23.69 -1.65 -4.87
N GLU A 298 24.76 -2.42 -4.87
CA GLU A 298 24.94 -3.51 -5.81
C GLU A 298 23.68 -4.39 -5.80
N ARG A 299 22.88 -4.30 -6.89
CA ARG A 299 21.69 -5.11 -7.15
C ARG A 299 20.43 -4.81 -6.31
N ALA A 300 20.41 -3.77 -5.48
CA ALA A 300 19.20 -3.47 -4.72
C ALA A 300 18.11 -2.84 -5.60
N ARG A 301 16.88 -3.21 -5.27
CA ARG A 301 15.69 -2.61 -5.87
C ARG A 301 15.69 -1.10 -5.70
N LEU A 302 15.21 -0.42 -6.71
CA LEU A 302 15.01 1.02 -6.64
C LEU A 302 14.05 1.36 -5.48
N ALA A 303 14.43 2.27 -4.62
CA ALA A 303 13.57 2.70 -3.52
C ALA A 303 12.48 3.64 -4.01
N ARG A 304 11.26 3.46 -3.51
CA ARG A 304 10.10 4.32 -3.88
C ARG A 304 10.36 5.81 -3.71
N HIS A 305 11.08 6.20 -2.65
CA HIS A 305 11.37 7.62 -2.38
C HIS A 305 12.32 8.23 -3.42
N SER A 306 13.20 7.43 -4.03
CA SER A 306 14.09 7.89 -5.11
C SER A 306 13.31 8.39 -6.32
N LEU A 307 12.16 7.77 -6.64
CA LEU A 307 11.27 8.23 -7.71
C LEU A 307 10.69 9.62 -7.38
N SER A 308 10.27 9.84 -6.13
CA SER A 308 9.71 11.13 -5.70
C SER A 308 10.75 12.24 -5.71
N GLN A 309 11.97 11.94 -5.25
CA GLN A 309 13.08 12.90 -5.24
C GLN A 309 13.51 13.25 -6.66
N ALA A 310 13.67 12.26 -7.53
CA ALA A 310 14.07 12.48 -8.91
C ALA A 310 13.00 13.26 -9.69
N LEU A 311 11.73 12.88 -9.57
CA LEU A 311 10.63 13.60 -10.22
C LEU A 311 10.57 15.05 -9.76
N GLY A 312 10.72 15.31 -8.45
CA GLY A 312 10.73 16.66 -7.90
C GLY A 312 11.90 17.50 -8.39
N ARG A 313 13.09 16.90 -8.57
CA ARG A 313 14.27 17.55 -9.12
C ARG A 313 14.09 17.87 -10.61
N ILE A 314 13.69 16.87 -11.43
CA ILE A 314 13.45 17.04 -12.86
C ILE A 314 12.45 18.18 -13.13
N ILE A 315 11.37 18.24 -12.34
CA ILE A 315 10.39 19.35 -12.48
C ILE A 315 10.97 20.68 -12.01
N GLY A 316 11.83 20.67 -10.98
CA GLY A 316 12.51 21.88 -10.51
C GLY A 316 13.48 22.48 -11.52
N GLU A 317 14.07 21.62 -12.36
CA GLU A 317 15.04 21.95 -13.41
C GLU A 317 14.40 22.27 -14.78
N LEU A 318 13.06 22.26 -14.89
CA LEU A 318 12.37 22.67 -16.11
C LEU A 318 12.69 24.13 -16.43
N ASP A 319 13.21 24.37 -17.63
CA ASP A 319 13.42 25.70 -18.15
C ASP A 319 12.16 26.19 -18.88
N ASP A 320 11.90 27.51 -18.80
CA ASP A 320 10.78 28.15 -19.47
C ASP A 320 10.98 28.26 -21.01
N ALA A 321 12.14 27.79 -21.51
CA ALA A 321 12.53 27.86 -22.91
C ALA A 321 11.89 26.78 -23.82
N GLY A 322 10.99 25.95 -23.31
CA GLY A 322 10.49 24.74 -24.02
C GLY A 322 9.20 24.91 -24.82
N GLY A 323 8.61 26.09 -24.94
CA GLY A 323 7.46 26.37 -25.81
C GLY A 323 6.07 26.05 -25.23
N ASP A 324 5.95 25.64 -23.94
CA ASP A 324 4.67 25.45 -23.24
C ASP A 324 4.77 26.00 -21.81
N ASP A 325 4.97 27.32 -21.73
CA ASP A 325 5.23 28.03 -20.48
C ASP A 325 4.13 27.83 -19.44
N GLU A 326 2.87 27.70 -19.88
CA GLU A 326 1.73 27.44 -18.98
C GLU A 326 1.83 26.05 -18.34
N ALA A 327 2.17 25.03 -19.10
CA ALA A 327 2.35 23.67 -18.59
C ALA A 327 3.56 23.58 -17.65
N VAL A 328 4.67 24.25 -17.97
CA VAL A 328 5.86 24.35 -17.11
C VAL A 328 5.50 25.04 -15.79
N ALA A 329 4.84 26.20 -15.86
CA ALA A 329 4.41 26.95 -14.67
C ALA A 329 3.46 26.09 -13.80
N SER A 330 2.50 25.39 -14.40
CA SER A 330 1.58 24.49 -13.69
C SER A 330 2.30 23.32 -13.00
N LEU A 331 3.26 22.67 -13.68
CA LEU A 331 4.07 21.60 -13.11
C LEU A 331 4.93 22.08 -11.93
N LYS A 332 5.49 23.30 -12.01
CA LYS A 332 6.28 23.89 -10.93
C LYS A 332 5.42 24.30 -9.73
N ALA A 333 4.23 24.86 -9.98
CA ALA A 333 3.32 25.34 -8.94
C ALA A 333 2.67 24.21 -8.12
N ASP A 334 2.17 23.17 -8.78
CA ASP A 334 1.62 21.97 -8.13
C ASP A 334 2.34 20.72 -8.62
N ARG A 335 3.53 20.51 -8.06
CA ARG A 335 4.41 19.41 -8.43
C ARG A 335 3.71 18.05 -8.27
N PRO A 336 3.59 17.26 -9.35
CA PRO A 336 3.04 15.94 -9.26
C PRO A 336 3.98 15.00 -8.49
N THR A 337 3.38 14.09 -7.76
CA THR A 337 4.08 12.96 -7.15
C THR A 337 4.05 11.74 -8.10
N PRO A 338 4.90 10.71 -7.90
CA PRO A 338 4.79 9.47 -8.66
C PRO A 338 3.40 8.82 -8.60
N HIS A 339 2.63 9.06 -7.52
CA HIS A 339 1.25 8.56 -7.42
C HIS A 339 0.28 9.34 -8.30
N ASP A 340 0.58 10.59 -8.60
CA ASP A 340 -0.24 11.41 -9.50
C ASP A 340 -0.10 10.97 -10.96
N LEU A 341 1.04 10.38 -11.36
CA LEU A 341 1.18 9.72 -12.66
C LEU A 341 0.18 8.56 -12.83
N ARG A 342 -0.02 7.77 -11.77
CA ARG A 342 -1.07 6.74 -11.76
C ARG A 342 -2.48 7.34 -11.81
N ARG A 343 -2.72 8.47 -11.15
CA ARG A 343 -4.01 9.19 -11.25
C ARG A 343 -4.24 9.75 -12.65
N THR A 344 -3.18 10.22 -13.30
CA THR A 344 -3.21 10.68 -14.69
C THR A 344 -3.68 9.57 -15.63
N LEU A 345 -3.08 8.38 -15.55
CA LEU A 345 -3.56 7.22 -16.31
C LEU A 345 -5.03 6.90 -15.97
N ALA A 346 -5.40 6.82 -14.69
CA ALA A 346 -6.77 6.49 -14.28
C ALA A 346 -7.80 7.48 -14.85
N THR A 347 -7.48 8.78 -14.86
CA THR A 347 -8.31 9.84 -15.45
C THR A 347 -8.28 9.77 -16.97
N GLY A 348 -7.13 9.51 -17.58
CA GLY A 348 -6.96 9.36 -19.01
C GLY A 348 -7.79 8.19 -19.56
N LEU A 349 -7.74 7.03 -18.92
CA LEU A 349 -8.61 5.90 -19.29
C LEU A 349 -10.10 6.25 -19.22
N ALA A 350 -10.51 7.06 -18.23
CA ALA A 350 -11.90 7.52 -18.15
C ALA A 350 -12.27 8.44 -19.32
N ARG A 351 -11.37 9.36 -19.71
CA ARG A 351 -11.55 10.26 -20.86
C ARG A 351 -11.60 9.49 -22.19
N LEU A 352 -10.87 8.38 -22.29
CA LEU A 352 -10.89 7.48 -23.44
C LEU A 352 -12.12 6.57 -23.49
N GLY A 353 -13.06 6.71 -22.55
CA GLY A 353 -14.30 5.92 -22.53
C GLY A 353 -14.12 4.48 -22.05
N ILE A 354 -12.99 4.13 -21.45
CA ILE A 354 -12.76 2.77 -20.90
C ILE A 354 -13.75 2.51 -19.76
N PRO A 355 -14.49 1.40 -19.77
CA PRO A 355 -15.45 1.04 -18.73
C PRO A 355 -14.84 1.06 -17.33
N ARG A 356 -15.64 1.43 -16.32
CA ARG A 356 -15.16 1.56 -14.93
C ARG A 356 -14.50 0.29 -14.43
N ASP A 357 -15.09 -0.87 -14.73
CA ASP A 357 -14.59 -2.17 -14.25
C ASP A 357 -13.22 -2.51 -14.82
N ASP A 358 -13.00 -2.21 -16.09
CA ASP A 358 -11.72 -2.44 -16.75
C ASP A 358 -10.64 -1.50 -16.20
N ARG A 359 -11.00 -0.23 -15.90
CA ARG A 359 -10.10 0.72 -15.23
C ARG A 359 -9.71 0.25 -13.83
N LEU A 360 -10.67 -0.27 -13.07
CA LEU A 360 -10.41 -0.83 -11.73
C LEU A 360 -9.54 -2.09 -11.81
N ALA A 361 -9.78 -2.94 -12.83
CA ALA A 361 -8.96 -4.12 -13.10
C ALA A 361 -7.52 -3.76 -13.45
N VAL A 362 -7.29 -2.74 -14.32
CA VAL A 362 -5.94 -2.22 -14.64
C VAL A 362 -5.23 -1.77 -13.36
N LEU A 363 -5.93 -1.09 -12.48
CA LEU A 363 -5.36 -0.50 -11.27
C LEU A 363 -5.28 -1.47 -10.08
N ALA A 364 -5.70 -2.71 -10.19
CA ALA A 364 -5.84 -3.63 -9.07
C ALA A 364 -6.57 -2.98 -7.87
N HIS A 365 -7.65 -2.27 -8.16
CA HIS A 365 -8.55 -1.75 -7.15
C HIS A 365 -9.63 -2.78 -6.86
N SER A 366 -9.84 -3.11 -5.59
CA SER A 366 -10.94 -3.94 -5.16
C SER A 366 -12.21 -3.11 -5.03
N TYR A 367 -13.33 -3.72 -5.36
CA TYR A 367 -14.64 -3.10 -5.15
C TYR A 367 -15.02 -3.05 -3.67
N GLY A 368 -14.39 -3.90 -2.82
CA GLY A 368 -14.81 -4.12 -1.44
C GLY A 368 -16.21 -4.70 -1.33
N ASP A 369 -16.73 -5.24 -2.43
CA ASP A 369 -18.11 -5.73 -2.58
C ASP A 369 -18.14 -7.27 -2.61
N VAL A 370 -19.31 -7.84 -2.28
CA VAL A 370 -19.55 -9.30 -2.26
C VAL A 370 -19.29 -9.93 -3.64
N HIS A 371 -19.41 -9.19 -4.71
CA HIS A 371 -19.13 -9.65 -6.08
C HIS A 371 -17.67 -10.07 -6.32
N GLU A 372 -16.69 -9.50 -5.61
CA GLU A 372 -15.29 -9.93 -5.74
C GLU A 372 -15.02 -11.39 -5.35
N ILE A 373 -15.88 -11.97 -4.54
CA ILE A 373 -15.75 -13.37 -4.11
C ILE A 373 -16.13 -14.33 -5.24
N TYR A 374 -17.00 -13.88 -6.14
CA TYR A 374 -17.56 -14.69 -7.22
C TYR A 374 -16.94 -14.42 -8.58
N ASP A 375 -16.48 -13.18 -8.87
CA ASP A 375 -15.83 -12.83 -10.13
C ASP A 375 -14.31 -12.98 -10.01
N GLN A 376 -13.80 -14.13 -10.40
CA GLN A 376 -12.35 -14.43 -10.47
C GLN A 376 -11.76 -14.16 -11.85
N TYR A 377 -12.53 -13.58 -12.77
CA TYR A 377 -12.07 -13.27 -14.10
C TYR A 377 -11.03 -12.14 -14.08
N ASP A 378 -9.81 -12.43 -14.54
CA ASP A 378 -8.67 -11.50 -14.49
C ASP A 378 -8.78 -10.33 -15.47
N ARG A 379 -9.74 -10.33 -16.39
CA ARG A 379 -9.97 -9.29 -17.42
C ARG A 379 -8.69 -8.96 -18.21
N LEU A 380 -7.82 -9.92 -18.45
CA LEU A 380 -6.54 -9.69 -19.12
C LEU A 380 -6.66 -9.07 -20.52
N PRO A 381 -7.58 -9.50 -21.40
CA PRO A 381 -7.82 -8.87 -22.69
C PRO A 381 -8.27 -7.39 -22.54
N GLN A 382 -9.18 -7.11 -21.61
CA GLN A 382 -9.70 -5.76 -21.37
C GLN A 382 -8.61 -4.83 -20.81
N LYS A 383 -7.81 -5.33 -19.87
CA LYS A 383 -6.64 -4.60 -19.36
C LYS A 383 -5.67 -4.26 -20.50
N ARG A 384 -5.44 -5.19 -21.42
CA ARG A 384 -4.57 -4.98 -22.57
C ARG A 384 -5.11 -3.89 -23.48
N MET A 385 -6.37 -3.99 -23.89
CA MET A 385 -7.03 -2.98 -24.71
C MET A 385 -6.98 -1.59 -24.06
N ALA A 386 -7.26 -1.51 -22.76
CA ALA A 386 -7.23 -0.26 -22.03
C ALA A 386 -5.82 0.38 -22.00
N LEU A 387 -4.78 -0.41 -21.73
CA LEU A 387 -3.40 0.08 -21.69
C LEU A 387 -2.85 0.41 -23.08
N GLU A 388 -3.23 -0.32 -24.12
CA GLU A 388 -2.88 -0.01 -25.50
C GLU A 388 -3.55 1.28 -25.99
N ALA A 389 -4.83 1.47 -25.67
CA ALA A 389 -5.54 2.72 -25.97
C ALA A 389 -4.88 3.92 -25.26
N TRP A 390 -4.47 3.75 -24.00
CA TRP A 390 -3.72 4.76 -23.27
C TRP A 390 -2.35 5.04 -23.88
N GLU A 391 -1.59 4.01 -24.24
CA GLU A 391 -0.31 4.18 -24.90
C GLU A 391 -0.45 4.92 -26.25
N GLN A 392 -1.46 4.61 -27.05
CA GLN A 392 -1.74 5.32 -28.30
C GLN A 392 -2.03 6.79 -28.05
N HIS A 393 -2.81 7.11 -27.01
CA HIS A 393 -3.06 8.50 -26.60
C HIS A 393 -1.74 9.17 -26.20
N LEU A 394 -0.92 8.55 -25.35
CA LEU A 394 0.38 9.09 -24.94
C LEU A 394 1.32 9.33 -26.11
N ARG A 395 1.40 8.40 -27.07
CA ARG A 395 2.25 8.56 -28.27
C ARG A 395 1.84 9.80 -29.07
N ARG A 396 0.53 10.05 -29.23
CA ARG A 396 0.04 11.27 -29.88
C ARG A 396 0.41 12.54 -29.12
N VAL A 397 0.22 12.53 -27.81
CA VAL A 397 0.54 13.66 -26.93
C VAL A 397 2.05 13.96 -26.97
N ILE A 398 2.90 12.94 -26.93
CA ILE A 398 4.35 13.08 -26.97
C ILE A 398 4.82 13.61 -28.33
N ALA A 399 4.21 13.13 -29.42
CA ALA A 399 4.54 13.56 -30.78
C ALA A 399 3.88 14.88 -31.19
N ASP A 400 3.20 15.57 -30.28
CA ASP A 400 2.45 16.81 -30.54
C ASP A 400 1.46 16.74 -31.70
N GLN A 401 0.85 15.59 -31.87
CA GLN A 401 -0.14 15.38 -32.93
C GLN A 401 -1.54 15.81 -32.45
N PRO A 402 -2.27 16.61 -33.25
CA PRO A 402 -3.62 17.04 -32.89
C PRO A 402 -4.55 15.82 -32.74
N GLN A 403 -5.48 15.91 -31.76
CA GLN A 403 -6.52 14.90 -31.64
C GLN A 403 -7.34 14.85 -32.94
N THR A 404 -7.27 13.77 -33.69
CA THR A 404 -8.24 13.47 -34.73
C THR A 404 -9.58 13.27 -34.04
N LYS A 405 -10.48 14.27 -34.11
CA LYS A 405 -11.87 14.12 -33.68
C LYS A 405 -12.44 12.95 -34.47
N GLY A 406 -12.71 11.82 -33.80
CA GLY A 406 -13.41 10.70 -34.40
C GLY A 406 -14.71 11.23 -35.02
N LYS A 407 -14.94 10.97 -36.32
CA LYS A 407 -16.20 11.28 -36.98
C LYS A 407 -17.30 10.54 -36.20
N VAL A 408 -18.12 11.30 -35.48
CA VAL A 408 -19.35 10.77 -34.92
C VAL A 408 -20.25 10.48 -36.11
N LEU A 409 -20.33 9.21 -36.52
CA LEU A 409 -21.33 8.78 -37.51
C LEU A 409 -22.67 8.78 -36.79
N PRO A 410 -23.65 9.58 -37.26
CA PRO A 410 -25.00 9.52 -36.71
C PRO A 410 -25.58 8.13 -36.96
N LEU A 411 -26.05 7.48 -35.90
CA LEU A 411 -26.85 6.27 -36.02
C LEU A 411 -28.11 6.66 -36.84
N ARG A 412 -28.18 6.16 -38.08
CA ARG A 412 -29.42 6.20 -38.83
C ARG A 412 -30.44 5.35 -38.09
N ARG A 413 -31.58 5.99 -37.72
CA ARG A 413 -32.76 5.32 -37.18
C ARG A 413 -33.38 4.39 -38.22
#